data_608f22fe75e6ea8d5271b3632c4aa6de
#
_entry.id   608f22fe75e6ea8d5271b3632c4aa6de
#
_cell.length_a   1.000
_cell.length_b   1.000
_cell.length_c   1.000
_cell.angle_alpha   90.00
_cell.angle_beta   90.00
_cell.angle_gamma   90.00
#
_symmetry.space_group_name_H-M   'P 1'
#
loop_
_entity.id
_entity.type
_entity.pdbx_description
1 polymer ?
#
loop_
_entity_poly.entity_id
_entity_poly.type
_entity_poly.pdbx_seq_one_letter_code
_entity_poly.pdbx_strand_id
1 'polypeptide(L)'
;MYKRQVQYINAHGTGTAANDKTECAAVADVFGKHADNLMISSTKSMHGHVIGGTGAIELLACIMAVRDGIVAPTIGYEEADPECALDIVPNQSREAKVDVALSNAFAFGGLNAVLAIRSV
;
A
#
# COMPACT_ATOMS: atom_id res chain seq x y z
N MET A 1 -4.02 -13.16 12.90
CA MET A 1 -2.94 -12.67 11.99
C MET A 1 -2.06 -11.72 12.76
N TYR A 2 -0.74 -11.91 12.71
CA TYR A 2 0.20 -11.01 13.37
C TYR A 2 0.73 -9.99 12.34
N LYS A 3 0.99 -8.75 12.77
CA LYS A 3 1.49 -7.67 11.88
C LYS A 3 2.75 -8.08 11.10
N ARG A 4 3.62 -8.92 11.65
CA ARG A 4 4.83 -9.44 11.00
C ARG A 4 4.57 -10.42 9.85
N GLN A 5 3.31 -10.81 9.61
CA GLN A 5 2.92 -11.69 8.50
C GLN A 5 2.52 -10.91 7.24
N VAL A 6 2.49 -9.59 7.30
CA VAL A 6 2.17 -8.73 6.15
C VAL A 6 3.44 -8.45 5.36
N GLN A 7 3.42 -8.65 4.05
CA GLN A 7 4.52 -8.32 3.14
C GLN A 7 4.20 -7.14 2.24
N TYR A 8 2.92 -6.87 1.96
CA TYR A 8 2.51 -5.82 1.04
C TYR A 8 1.34 -5.00 1.58
N ILE A 9 1.40 -3.70 1.34
CA ILE A 9 0.30 -2.76 1.58
C ILE A 9 0.02 -1.99 0.29
N ASN A 10 -1.20 -2.11 -0.23
CA ASN A 10 -1.72 -1.14 -1.18
C ASN A 10 -2.28 0.03 -0.39
N ALA A 11 -1.56 1.13 -0.41
CA ALA A 11 -1.84 2.31 0.39
C ALA A 11 -3.06 3.07 -0.14
N HIS A 12 -3.71 3.84 0.73
CA HIS A 12 -4.64 4.87 0.26
C HIS A 12 -3.94 5.85 -0.67
N GLY A 13 -2.75 6.34 -0.30
CA GLY A 13 -1.75 6.94 -1.19
C GLY A 13 -2.30 7.87 -2.26
N THR A 14 -2.90 9.00 -1.86
CA THR A 14 -3.58 9.93 -2.78
C THR A 14 -2.64 10.90 -3.50
N GLY A 15 -1.35 10.89 -3.17
CA GLY A 15 -0.38 11.87 -3.69
C GLY A 15 -0.53 13.26 -3.06
N THR A 16 -1.14 13.34 -1.89
CA THR A 16 -1.31 14.60 -1.16
C THR A 16 -0.37 14.65 0.03
N ALA A 17 0.23 15.81 0.29
CA ALA A 17 1.16 16.00 1.40
C ALA A 17 0.58 15.60 2.77
N ALA A 18 -0.70 15.84 3.00
CA ALA A 18 -1.35 15.47 4.25
C ALA A 18 -1.55 13.97 4.41
N ASN A 19 -2.04 13.28 3.35
CA ASN A 19 -2.29 11.84 3.42
C ASN A 19 -1.01 11.03 3.46
N ASP A 20 -0.12 11.22 2.50
CA ASP A 20 1.00 10.32 2.28
C ASP A 20 1.96 10.32 3.48
N LYS A 21 2.31 11.49 3.99
CA LYS A 21 3.08 11.63 5.21
C LYS A 21 2.42 10.96 6.43
N THR A 22 1.11 11.19 6.60
CA THR A 22 0.37 10.63 7.74
C THR A 22 0.27 9.11 7.65
N GLU A 23 0.00 8.57 6.46
CA GLU A 23 -0.09 7.15 6.23
C GLU A 23 1.26 6.46 6.41
N CYS A 24 2.35 7.03 5.88
CA CYS A 24 3.71 6.53 6.10
C CYS A 24 4.07 6.49 7.59
N ALA A 25 3.78 7.56 8.33
CA ALA A 25 4.03 7.62 9.77
C ALA A 25 3.22 6.56 10.53
N ALA A 26 1.94 6.38 10.18
CA ALA A 26 1.06 5.37 10.79
C ALA A 26 1.56 3.94 10.51
N VAL A 27 2.00 3.65 9.28
CA VAL A 27 2.58 2.35 8.94
C VAL A 27 3.87 2.10 9.74
N ALA A 28 4.76 3.08 9.80
CA ALA A 28 6.00 2.98 10.57
C ALA A 28 5.72 2.72 12.07
N ASP A 29 4.76 3.42 12.66
CA ASP A 29 4.37 3.24 14.07
C ASP A 29 3.76 1.86 14.33
N VAL A 30 2.80 1.46 13.50
CA VAL A 30 2.11 0.16 13.67
C VAL A 30 3.07 -1.02 13.48
N PHE A 31 3.92 -0.99 12.46
CA PHE A 31 4.78 -2.13 12.11
C PHE A 31 6.14 -2.10 12.80
N GLY A 32 6.61 -0.92 13.26
CA GLY A 32 7.90 -0.75 13.92
C GLY A 32 9.03 -1.26 13.01
N LYS A 33 9.96 -2.03 13.54
CA LYS A 33 11.09 -2.59 12.77
C LYS A 33 10.67 -3.49 11.59
N HIS A 34 9.41 -3.97 11.55
CA HIS A 34 8.94 -4.74 10.40
C HIS A 34 8.60 -3.86 9.21
N ALA A 35 8.39 -2.57 9.40
CA ALA A 35 8.15 -1.61 8.34
C ALA A 35 9.26 -1.60 7.27
N ASP A 36 10.51 -1.84 7.68
CA ASP A 36 11.67 -1.93 6.78
C ASP A 36 11.60 -3.13 5.80
N ASN A 37 10.73 -4.10 6.07
CA ASN A 37 10.51 -5.29 5.25
C ASN A 37 9.17 -5.26 4.49
N LEU A 38 8.40 -4.18 4.63
CA LEU A 38 7.15 -4.03 3.92
C LEU A 38 7.38 -3.40 2.55
N MET A 39 6.70 -3.94 1.56
CA MET A 39 6.49 -3.27 0.28
C MET A 39 5.19 -2.48 0.35
N ILE A 40 5.23 -1.21 -0.01
CA ILE A 40 4.06 -0.33 0.01
C ILE A 40 3.96 0.34 -1.35
N SER A 41 2.79 0.32 -1.96
CA SER A 41 2.59 1.08 -3.20
C SER A 41 1.20 1.70 -3.24
N SER A 42 1.06 2.77 -4.01
CA SER A 42 -0.24 3.33 -4.36
C SER A 42 -0.55 3.07 -5.83
N THR A 43 -1.47 2.15 -6.08
CA THR A 43 -1.93 1.85 -7.44
C THR A 43 -2.78 3.00 -8.02
N LYS A 44 -3.19 3.97 -7.21
CA LYS A 44 -3.82 5.21 -7.69
C LYS A 44 -2.92 5.99 -8.65
N SER A 45 -1.60 5.85 -8.54
CA SER A 45 -0.67 6.42 -9.49
C SER A 45 -0.90 5.95 -10.93
N MET A 46 -1.48 4.75 -11.12
CA MET A 46 -1.77 4.14 -12.42
C MET A 46 -3.21 4.37 -12.90
N HIS A 47 -4.20 4.27 -12.00
CA HIS A 47 -5.62 4.29 -12.39
C HIS A 47 -6.38 5.53 -11.91
N GLY A 48 -5.74 6.40 -11.13
CA GLY A 48 -6.39 7.56 -10.52
C GLY A 48 -7.28 7.19 -9.33
N HIS A 49 -7.92 8.19 -8.74
CA HIS A 49 -8.84 8.02 -7.62
C HIS A 49 -10.29 8.03 -8.10
N VAL A 50 -10.92 6.86 -8.16
CA VAL A 50 -12.33 6.67 -8.59
C VAL A 50 -13.31 6.69 -7.41
N ILE A 51 -12.98 7.46 -6.37
CA ILE A 51 -13.82 7.68 -5.19
C ILE A 51 -14.33 6.37 -4.57
N GLY A 52 -15.64 6.11 -4.57
CA GLY A 52 -16.23 4.93 -3.95
C GLY A 52 -15.90 3.59 -4.63
N GLY A 53 -15.45 3.60 -5.88
CA GLY A 53 -15.01 2.41 -6.61
C GLY A 53 -13.56 2.01 -6.39
N THR A 54 -12.74 2.91 -5.84
CA THR A 54 -11.28 2.73 -5.73
C THR A 54 -10.91 1.47 -4.94
N GLY A 55 -11.56 1.22 -3.81
CA GLY A 55 -11.24 0.07 -2.97
C GLY A 55 -11.41 -1.29 -3.68
N ALA A 56 -12.36 -1.40 -4.62
CA ALA A 56 -12.55 -2.62 -5.41
C ALA A 56 -11.39 -2.84 -6.40
N ILE A 57 -10.91 -1.76 -7.04
CA ILE A 57 -9.76 -1.83 -7.96
C ILE A 57 -8.48 -2.16 -7.20
N GLU A 58 -8.27 -1.51 -6.07
CA GLU A 58 -7.10 -1.73 -5.21
C GLU A 58 -7.06 -3.14 -4.61
N LEU A 59 -8.23 -3.71 -4.31
CA LEU A 59 -8.35 -5.10 -3.88
C LEU A 59 -7.84 -6.07 -4.95
N LEU A 60 -8.08 -5.82 -6.23
CA LEU A 60 -7.55 -6.65 -7.33
C LEU A 60 -6.02 -6.66 -7.32
N ALA A 61 -5.37 -5.52 -7.12
CA ALA A 61 -3.91 -5.45 -7.03
C ALA A 61 -3.36 -6.28 -5.85
N CYS A 62 -4.03 -6.25 -4.71
CA CYS A 62 -3.68 -7.10 -3.56
C CYS A 62 -3.88 -8.59 -3.85
N ILE A 63 -4.97 -8.96 -4.54
CA ILE A 63 -5.23 -10.35 -4.95
C ILE A 63 -4.13 -10.83 -5.91
N MET A 64 -3.74 -10.03 -6.89
CA MET A 64 -2.67 -10.37 -7.84
C MET A 64 -1.32 -10.52 -7.11
N ALA A 65 -1.02 -9.64 -6.16
CA ALA A 65 0.20 -9.75 -5.35
C ALA A 65 0.25 -11.08 -4.58
N VAL A 66 -0.85 -11.49 -3.96
CA VAL A 66 -0.91 -12.76 -3.19
C VAL A 66 -0.92 -13.97 -4.12
N ARG A 67 -1.67 -13.93 -5.25
CA ARG A 67 -1.85 -15.07 -6.15
C ARG A 67 -0.64 -15.28 -7.06
N ASP A 68 -0.15 -14.19 -7.65
CA ASP A 68 0.83 -14.24 -8.75
C ASP A 68 2.25 -13.85 -8.29
N GLY A 69 2.39 -13.31 -7.07
CA GLY A 69 3.67 -12.85 -6.56
C GLY A 69 4.18 -11.58 -7.26
N ILE A 70 3.28 -10.75 -7.79
CA ILE A 70 3.62 -9.51 -8.50
C ILE A 70 3.04 -8.33 -7.73
N VAL A 71 3.92 -7.51 -7.18
CA VAL A 71 3.55 -6.27 -6.48
C VAL A 71 3.54 -5.12 -7.48
N ALA A 72 2.40 -4.46 -7.57
CA ALA A 72 2.21 -3.29 -8.43
C ALA A 72 3.02 -2.08 -7.92
N PRO A 73 3.57 -1.23 -8.80
CA PRO A 73 4.40 -0.10 -8.40
C PRO A 73 3.58 1.15 -8.04
N THR A 74 4.26 2.10 -7.41
CA THR A 74 3.90 3.52 -7.44
C THR A 74 4.63 4.16 -8.63
N ILE A 75 3.91 4.52 -9.70
CA ILE A 75 4.51 5.15 -10.88
C ILE A 75 4.59 6.68 -10.72
N GLY A 76 5.47 7.33 -11.51
CA GLY A 76 5.68 8.78 -11.44
C GLY A 76 6.51 9.21 -10.22
N TYR A 77 7.26 8.29 -9.63
CA TYR A 77 8.15 8.59 -8.52
C TYR A 77 9.46 9.16 -9.06
N GLU A 78 9.81 10.37 -8.67
CA GLU A 78 11.00 11.10 -9.11
C GLU A 78 12.03 11.28 -8.00
N GLU A 79 11.58 11.59 -6.78
CA GLU A 79 12.44 11.91 -5.66
C GLU A 79 11.91 11.32 -4.36
N ALA A 80 12.84 10.90 -3.49
CA ALA A 80 12.50 10.36 -2.17
C ALA A 80 12.02 11.47 -1.23
N ASP A 81 10.85 11.27 -0.63
CA ASP A 81 10.37 12.12 0.45
C ASP A 81 10.96 11.62 1.79
N PRO A 82 11.78 12.44 2.48
CA PRO A 82 12.36 12.06 3.77
C PRO A 82 11.31 11.80 4.87
N GLU A 83 10.09 12.32 4.71
CA GLU A 83 8.97 12.03 5.62
C GLU A 83 8.25 10.73 5.31
N CYS A 84 8.63 10.04 4.23
CA CYS A 84 8.05 8.77 3.79
C CYS A 84 9.14 7.74 3.46
N ALA A 85 9.99 7.45 4.44
CA ALA A 85 11.15 6.56 4.31
C ALA A 85 10.75 5.07 4.36
N LEU A 86 9.85 4.65 3.48
CA LEU A 86 9.39 3.27 3.32
C LEU A 86 9.68 2.77 1.90
N ASP A 87 9.70 1.44 1.71
CA ASP A 87 9.84 0.86 0.36
C ASP A 87 8.52 1.00 -0.42
N ILE A 88 8.40 2.05 -1.21
CA ILE A 88 7.18 2.38 -1.94
C ILE A 88 7.06 1.70 -3.31
N VAL A 89 7.91 0.74 -3.62
CA VAL A 89 7.96 0.01 -4.92
C VAL A 89 7.96 1.00 -6.10
N PRO A 90 9.03 1.80 -6.28
CA PRO A 90 9.01 2.92 -7.22
C PRO A 90 9.05 2.45 -8.67
N ASN A 91 8.16 2.98 -9.48
CA ASN A 91 8.10 2.94 -10.95
C ASN A 91 8.00 1.57 -11.65
N GLN A 92 8.47 0.49 -11.05
CA GLN A 92 8.46 -0.84 -11.66
C GLN A 92 7.82 -1.87 -10.71
N SER A 93 7.02 -2.77 -11.27
CA SER A 93 6.49 -3.91 -10.51
C SER A 93 7.63 -4.78 -9.99
N ARG A 94 7.37 -5.42 -8.86
CA ARG A 94 8.36 -6.30 -8.20
C ARG A 94 7.81 -7.71 -8.04
N GLU A 95 8.58 -8.70 -8.43
CA GLU A 95 8.30 -10.08 -8.07
C GLU A 95 8.68 -10.30 -6.60
N ALA A 96 7.75 -10.79 -5.82
CA ALA A 96 7.95 -11.10 -4.41
C ALA A 96 6.92 -12.12 -3.91
N LYS A 97 7.33 -12.95 -2.95
CA LYS A 97 6.38 -13.81 -2.25
C LYS A 97 5.55 -12.96 -1.29
N VAL A 98 4.24 -12.90 -1.52
CA VAL A 98 3.28 -12.20 -0.68
C VAL A 98 2.25 -13.19 -0.15
N ASP A 99 2.37 -13.54 1.12
CA ASP A 99 1.39 -14.41 1.79
C ASP A 99 0.21 -13.61 2.35
N VAL A 100 0.46 -12.35 2.76
CA VAL A 100 -0.56 -11.45 3.30
C VAL A 100 -0.38 -10.04 2.73
N ALA A 101 -1.45 -9.49 2.19
CA ALA A 101 -1.53 -8.11 1.75
C ALA A 101 -2.63 -7.32 2.48
N LEU A 102 -2.42 -6.02 2.65
CA LEU A 102 -3.44 -5.08 3.13
C LEU A 102 -3.81 -4.09 2.03
N SER A 103 -5.09 -3.69 2.00
CA SER A 103 -5.57 -2.58 1.18
C SER A 103 -6.17 -1.52 2.10
N ASN A 104 -5.59 -0.32 2.09
CA ASN A 104 -6.00 0.80 2.93
C ASN A 104 -6.91 1.75 2.16
N ALA A 105 -8.01 2.14 2.76
CA ALA A 105 -8.93 3.16 2.23
C ALA A 105 -9.32 4.14 3.33
N PHE A 106 -9.02 5.42 3.14
CA PHE A 106 -9.34 6.49 4.07
C PHE A 106 -10.27 7.50 3.40
N ALA A 107 -11.23 8.04 4.15
CA ALA A 107 -12.20 8.97 3.62
C ALA A 107 -12.40 10.17 4.55
N PHE A 108 -13.02 11.21 4.02
CA PHE A 108 -13.38 12.39 4.78
C PHE A 108 -14.23 12.03 6.01
N GLY A 109 -14.06 12.80 7.08
CA GLY A 109 -14.76 12.56 8.35
C GLY A 109 -14.11 11.49 9.23
N GLY A 110 -12.89 11.00 8.86
CA GLY A 110 -12.14 10.02 9.65
C GLY A 110 -12.62 8.58 9.45
N LEU A 111 -13.29 8.30 8.35
CA LEU A 111 -13.66 6.93 8.00
C LEU A 111 -12.43 6.18 7.47
N ASN A 112 -12.10 5.08 8.11
CA ASN A 112 -10.98 4.23 7.74
C ASN A 112 -11.47 2.79 7.52
N ALA A 113 -11.06 2.19 6.41
CA ALA A 113 -11.32 0.81 6.10
C ALA A 113 -10.02 0.13 5.66
N VAL A 114 -9.74 -1.04 6.21
CA VAL A 114 -8.58 -1.85 5.83
C VAL A 114 -9.05 -3.26 5.54
N LEU A 115 -8.76 -3.75 4.35
CA LEU A 115 -8.99 -5.14 3.97
C LEU A 115 -7.68 -5.91 4.09
N ALA A 116 -7.73 -7.08 4.72
CA ALA A 116 -6.61 -8.00 4.81
C ALA A 116 -6.91 -9.25 3.98
N ILE A 117 -5.98 -9.60 3.09
CA ILE A 117 -6.07 -10.71 2.17
C ILE A 117 -4.89 -11.64 2.40
N ARG A 118 -5.13 -12.94 2.37
CA ARG A 118 -4.08 -13.96 2.46
C ARG A 118 -4.32 -15.10 1.49
N SER A 119 -3.23 -15.80 1.14
CA SER A 119 -3.33 -17.12 0.52
C SER A 119 -3.99 -18.13 1.48
N VAL A 120 -4.72 -19.09 0.96
CA VAL A 120 -5.30 -20.24 1.66
C VAL A 120 -4.48 -21.48 1.39
#